data_a311c886f9b9f88608509bac2235b431
#
_entry.id   a311c886f9b9f88608509bac2235b431
#
_cell.length_a   1.000
_cell.length_b   1.000
_cell.length_c   1.000
_cell.angle_alpha   90.00
_cell.angle_beta   90.00
_cell.angle_gamma   90.00
#
_symmetry.space_group_name_H-M   'P 1'
#
loop_
_entity.id
_entity.type
_entity.pdbx_description
1 polymer ?
#
loop_
_entity_poly.entity_id
_entity_poly.type
_entity_poly.pdbx_seq_one_letter_code
_entity_poly.pdbx_strand_id
1 'polypeptide(L)'
;FYLMLPFYKLFPHVETLEVLQIWVVFSAVIPLKLLLSKLNLSKLANILTILWFVLLPVLTTAGGYHLHENCFLVPLIFWVFYFIVNEKKWGILISTILLLLVKEDAFIYVFSIGIFFLTQKRFNLTNKTKKWLVITEFLLPLLYFTLAMYLLSAFGEGGMVSRFDAFLLKDENGVLTVFKNLILHPSFAISHLFMAKKLGYLFLMLAPMCFLPLLQ
;
A
#
# COMPACT_ATOMS: atom_id res chain seq x y z
N PHE A 1 7.53 -13.94 2.57
CA PHE A 1 7.59 -15.40 2.33
C PHE A 1 7.99 -16.20 3.56
N TYR A 2 9.05 -15.83 4.27
CA TYR A 2 9.56 -16.60 5.43
C TYR A 2 8.51 -16.91 6.50
N LEU A 3 7.54 -16.03 6.72
CA LEU A 3 6.43 -16.25 7.67
C LEU A 3 5.48 -17.36 7.23
N MET A 4 5.42 -17.70 5.96
CA MET A 4 4.56 -18.75 5.41
C MET A 4 5.27 -20.11 5.32
N LEU A 5 6.62 -20.14 5.39
CA LEU A 5 7.40 -21.37 5.28
C LEU A 5 7.05 -22.45 6.30
N PRO A 6 6.77 -22.15 7.58
CA PRO A 6 6.39 -23.19 8.55
C PRO A 6 5.12 -23.94 8.14
N PHE A 7 4.14 -23.22 7.60
CA PHE A 7 2.88 -23.80 7.12
C PHE A 7 3.09 -24.62 5.86
N TYR A 8 3.92 -24.13 4.92
CA TYR A 8 4.27 -24.87 3.72
C TYR A 8 5.03 -26.15 4.03
N LYS A 9 5.87 -26.19 5.06
CA LYS A 9 6.53 -27.44 5.53
C LYS A 9 5.55 -28.49 6.03
N LEU A 10 4.43 -28.06 6.63
CA LEU A 10 3.40 -28.99 7.11
C LEU A 10 2.53 -29.51 5.96
N PHE A 11 2.26 -28.68 4.99
CA PHE A 11 1.43 -28.97 3.83
C PHE A 11 2.12 -28.48 2.55
N PRO A 12 3.00 -29.28 1.93
CA PRO A 12 3.82 -28.84 0.79
C PRO A 12 3.06 -28.85 -0.54
N HIS A 13 1.96 -28.10 -0.59
CA HIS A 13 1.12 -27.92 -1.76
C HIS A 13 1.05 -26.43 -2.13
N VAL A 14 0.92 -26.12 -3.42
CA VAL A 14 0.82 -24.71 -3.91
C VAL A 14 -0.42 -24.04 -3.31
N GLU A 15 -1.52 -24.75 -3.21
CA GLU A 15 -2.78 -24.31 -2.62
C GLU A 15 -2.63 -23.82 -1.18
N THR A 16 -1.68 -24.37 -0.43
CA THR A 16 -1.39 -23.92 0.94
C THR A 16 -0.96 -22.44 0.95
N LEU A 17 -0.13 -22.03 0.00
CA LEU A 17 0.33 -20.66 -0.10
C LEU A 17 -0.80 -19.72 -0.54
N GLU A 18 -1.66 -20.15 -1.44
CA GLU A 18 -2.84 -19.39 -1.89
C GLU A 18 -3.84 -19.19 -0.74
N VAL A 19 -4.13 -20.24 0.01
CA VAL A 19 -5.01 -20.17 1.20
C VAL A 19 -4.42 -19.23 2.23
N LEU A 20 -3.11 -19.31 2.52
CA LEU A 20 -2.44 -18.41 3.45
C LEU A 20 -2.50 -16.97 2.98
N GLN A 21 -2.31 -16.71 1.68
CA GLN A 21 -2.45 -15.38 1.10
C GLN A 21 -3.84 -14.78 1.37
N ILE A 22 -4.89 -15.58 1.14
CA ILE A 22 -6.27 -15.17 1.42
C ILE A 22 -6.44 -14.83 2.91
N TRP A 23 -5.96 -15.69 3.82
CA TRP A 23 -6.03 -15.45 5.25
C TRP A 23 -5.29 -14.17 5.67
N VAL A 24 -4.12 -13.90 5.09
CA VAL A 24 -3.37 -12.66 5.35
C VAL A 24 -4.18 -11.44 4.92
N VAL A 25 -4.74 -11.43 3.70
CA VAL A 25 -5.55 -10.32 3.21
C VAL A 25 -6.77 -10.09 4.10
N PHE A 26 -7.51 -11.14 4.44
CA PHE A 26 -8.71 -11.03 5.28
C PHE A 26 -8.39 -10.70 6.74
N SER A 27 -7.17 -10.92 7.22
CA SER A 27 -6.75 -10.46 8.55
C SER A 27 -6.89 -8.93 8.72
N ALA A 28 -6.92 -8.17 7.61
CA ALA A 28 -7.17 -6.73 7.59
C ALA A 28 -8.55 -6.33 8.17
N VAL A 29 -9.51 -7.25 8.21
CA VAL A 29 -10.81 -7.04 8.87
C VAL A 29 -10.64 -6.69 10.36
N ILE A 30 -9.59 -7.22 11.01
CA ILE A 30 -9.34 -6.96 12.43
C ILE A 30 -9.04 -5.48 12.68
N PRO A 31 -7.97 -4.87 12.10
CA PRO A 31 -7.71 -3.46 12.28
C PRO A 31 -8.80 -2.56 11.68
N LEU A 32 -9.46 -2.97 10.58
CA LEU A 32 -10.60 -2.25 10.01
C LEU A 32 -11.74 -2.15 11.04
N LYS A 33 -12.15 -3.25 11.68
CA LYS A 33 -13.18 -3.25 12.71
C LYS A 33 -12.82 -2.33 13.90
N LEU A 34 -11.54 -2.38 14.32
CA LEU A 34 -11.03 -1.52 15.38
C LEU A 34 -11.06 -0.03 15.00
N LEU A 35 -10.76 0.30 13.74
CA LEU A 35 -10.87 1.66 13.20
C LEU A 35 -12.33 2.13 13.19
N LEU A 36 -13.23 1.33 12.65
CA LEU A 36 -14.66 1.65 12.56
C LEU A 36 -15.28 1.92 13.94
N SER A 37 -14.83 1.20 14.96
CA SER A 37 -15.29 1.44 16.35
C SER A 37 -14.94 2.84 16.88
N LYS A 38 -13.95 3.53 16.28
CA LYS A 38 -13.53 4.89 16.63
C LYS A 38 -14.28 5.98 15.85
N LEU A 39 -14.92 5.62 14.75
CA LEU A 39 -15.61 6.58 13.88
C LEU A 39 -17.05 6.90 14.36
N ASN A 40 -17.51 6.29 15.46
CA ASN A 40 -18.86 6.47 16.01
C ASN A 40 -19.98 6.27 14.97
N LEU A 41 -19.76 5.34 14.03
CA LEU A 41 -20.78 4.99 13.03
C LEU A 41 -21.86 4.09 13.64
N SER A 42 -23.03 4.06 13.00
CA SER A 42 -24.09 3.13 13.38
C SER A 42 -23.61 1.67 13.22
N LYS A 43 -24.20 0.76 14.01
CA LYS A 43 -23.87 -0.67 13.93
C LYS A 43 -24.07 -1.22 12.51
N LEU A 44 -25.13 -0.77 11.83
CA LEU A 44 -25.41 -1.17 10.44
C LEU A 44 -24.31 -0.67 9.49
N ALA A 45 -23.89 0.60 9.61
CA ALA A 45 -22.82 1.16 8.78
C ALA A 45 -21.50 0.40 8.97
N ASN A 46 -21.15 0.03 10.20
CA ASN A 46 -19.96 -0.78 10.48
C ASN A 46 -20.02 -2.15 9.79
N ILE A 47 -21.17 -2.84 9.90
CA ILE A 47 -21.38 -4.15 9.27
C ILE A 47 -21.30 -4.02 7.73
N LEU A 48 -21.99 -3.04 7.16
CA LEU A 48 -21.98 -2.80 5.71
C LEU A 48 -20.59 -2.48 5.19
N THR A 49 -19.80 -1.69 5.94
CA THR A 49 -18.41 -1.36 5.54
C THR A 49 -17.52 -2.61 5.56
N ILE A 50 -17.63 -3.45 6.59
CA ILE A 50 -16.86 -4.71 6.65
C ILE A 50 -17.30 -5.66 5.53
N LEU A 51 -18.59 -5.83 5.33
CA LEU A 51 -19.13 -6.68 4.28
C LEU A 51 -18.69 -6.21 2.90
N TRP A 52 -18.78 -4.90 2.65
CA TRP A 52 -18.30 -4.29 1.42
C TRP A 52 -16.80 -4.54 1.20
N PHE A 53 -15.96 -4.35 2.25
CA PHE A 53 -14.53 -4.63 2.17
C PHE A 53 -14.26 -6.09 1.78
N VAL A 54 -14.93 -7.05 2.43
CA VAL A 54 -14.76 -8.49 2.17
C VAL A 54 -15.20 -8.86 0.75
N LEU A 55 -16.24 -8.20 0.22
CA LEU A 55 -16.79 -8.46 -1.12
C LEU A 55 -16.09 -7.68 -2.25
N LEU A 56 -15.07 -6.88 -1.94
CA LEU A 56 -14.32 -6.16 -2.98
C LEU A 56 -13.71 -7.14 -3.99
N PRO A 57 -14.00 -7.01 -5.31
CA PRO A 57 -13.48 -7.92 -6.33
C PRO A 57 -11.94 -8.02 -6.31
N VAL A 58 -11.25 -6.91 -6.03
CA VAL A 58 -9.79 -6.86 -5.94
C VAL A 58 -9.25 -7.77 -4.85
N LEU A 59 -9.97 -7.96 -3.74
CA LEU A 59 -9.56 -8.84 -2.64
C LEU A 59 -9.92 -10.29 -2.92
N THR A 60 -11.07 -10.54 -3.52
CA THR A 60 -11.54 -11.90 -3.85
C THR A 60 -10.74 -12.52 -5.00
N THR A 61 -10.24 -11.72 -5.93
CA THR A 61 -9.37 -12.20 -7.02
C THR A 61 -7.94 -12.49 -6.55
N ALA A 62 -7.54 -12.04 -5.36
CA ALA A 62 -6.22 -12.35 -4.80
C ALA A 62 -5.97 -13.87 -4.63
N GLY A 63 -7.01 -14.69 -4.49
CA GLY A 63 -6.91 -16.15 -4.42
C GLY A 63 -6.72 -16.85 -5.77
N GLY A 64 -6.89 -16.14 -6.90
CA GLY A 64 -6.70 -16.71 -8.25
C GLY A 64 -5.35 -16.43 -8.87
N TYR A 65 -4.45 -15.74 -8.17
CA TYR A 65 -3.09 -15.45 -8.62
C TYR A 65 -2.07 -16.19 -7.77
N HIS A 66 -0.91 -16.47 -8.38
CA HIS A 66 0.24 -16.99 -7.64
C HIS A 66 0.57 -16.11 -6.44
N LEU A 67 1.22 -16.70 -5.44
CA LEU A 67 1.60 -16.02 -4.21
C LEU A 67 2.37 -14.71 -4.49
N HIS A 68 1.82 -13.61 -4.00
CA HIS A 68 2.42 -12.28 -4.08
C HIS A 68 2.60 -11.67 -2.70
N GLU A 69 3.78 -11.06 -2.46
CA GLU A 69 4.10 -10.34 -1.22
C GLU A 69 3.11 -9.20 -0.92
N ASN A 70 2.45 -8.66 -1.93
CA ASN A 70 1.45 -7.59 -1.81
C ASN A 70 0.26 -7.94 -0.89
N CYS A 71 0.02 -9.24 -0.61
CA CYS A 71 -1.01 -9.66 0.33
C CYS A 71 -0.81 -9.08 1.75
N PHE A 72 0.44 -8.81 2.15
CA PHE A 72 0.77 -8.21 3.44
C PHE A 72 0.50 -6.69 3.50
N LEU A 73 0.44 -6.00 2.35
CA LEU A 73 0.23 -4.54 2.32
C LEU A 73 -1.11 -4.16 2.94
N VAL A 74 -2.19 -4.87 2.57
CA VAL A 74 -3.55 -4.53 2.99
C VAL A 74 -3.70 -4.53 4.52
N PRO A 75 -3.40 -5.61 5.26
CA PRO A 75 -3.53 -5.59 6.70
C PRO A 75 -2.58 -4.61 7.37
N LEU A 76 -1.34 -4.45 6.86
CA LEU A 76 -0.36 -3.54 7.46
C LEU A 76 -0.77 -2.07 7.28
N ILE A 77 -1.31 -1.67 6.12
CA ILE A 77 -1.87 -0.34 5.91
C ILE A 77 -2.97 -0.04 6.94
N PHE A 78 -3.91 -0.96 7.16
CA PHE A 78 -4.96 -0.75 8.16
C PHE A 78 -4.42 -0.70 9.59
N TRP A 79 -3.37 -1.45 9.93
CA TRP A 79 -2.69 -1.34 11.22
C TRP A 79 -2.01 0.03 11.40
N VAL A 80 -1.32 0.55 10.37
CA VAL A 80 -0.74 1.90 10.40
C VAL A 80 -1.84 2.93 10.68
N PHE A 81 -2.95 2.88 9.92
CA PHE A 81 -4.11 3.76 10.15
C PHE A 81 -4.65 3.67 11.57
N TYR A 82 -4.85 2.45 12.07
CA TYR A 82 -5.34 2.22 13.43
C TYR A 82 -4.43 2.83 14.49
N PHE A 83 -3.13 2.64 14.38
CA PHE A 83 -2.18 3.17 15.35
C PHE A 83 -2.03 4.70 15.24
N ILE A 84 -2.14 5.28 14.06
CA ILE A 84 -2.13 6.75 13.89
C ILE A 84 -3.37 7.35 14.55
N VAL A 85 -4.58 6.83 14.26
CA VAL A 85 -5.83 7.33 14.85
C VAL A 85 -5.84 7.21 16.38
N ASN A 86 -5.20 6.19 16.94
CA ASN A 86 -5.05 5.99 18.38
C ASN A 86 -3.80 6.67 18.98
N GLU A 87 -3.02 7.39 18.17
CA GLU A 87 -1.78 8.07 18.55
C GLU A 87 -0.74 7.17 19.27
N LYS A 88 -0.71 5.87 18.90
CA LYS A 88 0.19 4.86 19.47
C LYS A 88 1.54 4.85 18.77
N LYS A 89 2.49 5.65 19.25
CA LYS A 89 3.79 5.89 18.60
C LYS A 89 4.56 4.63 18.24
N TRP A 90 4.70 3.69 19.17
CA TRP A 90 5.40 2.44 18.89
C TRP A 90 4.65 1.56 17.89
N GLY A 91 3.30 1.57 17.95
CA GLY A 91 2.47 0.89 16.97
C GLY A 91 2.67 1.46 15.57
N ILE A 92 2.70 2.79 15.42
CA ILE A 92 2.99 3.47 14.16
C ILE A 92 4.35 3.01 13.63
N LEU A 93 5.42 3.15 14.44
CA LEU A 93 6.78 2.81 14.02
C LEU A 93 6.89 1.35 13.57
N ILE A 94 6.41 0.40 14.39
CA ILE A 94 6.51 -1.03 14.09
C ILE A 94 5.71 -1.39 12.83
N SER A 95 4.46 -0.93 12.73
CA SER A 95 3.64 -1.23 11.55
C SER A 95 4.17 -0.58 10.27
N THR A 96 4.74 0.62 10.35
CA THR A 96 5.38 1.28 9.21
C THR A 96 6.65 0.55 8.78
N ILE A 97 7.50 0.10 9.73
CA ILE A 97 8.68 -0.72 9.39
C ILE A 97 8.25 -2.02 8.72
N LEU A 98 7.26 -2.73 9.27
CA LEU A 98 6.75 -3.96 8.67
C LEU A 98 6.18 -3.72 7.28
N LEU A 99 5.47 -2.60 7.07
CA LEU A 99 4.93 -2.22 5.77
C LEU A 99 6.06 -1.96 4.74
N LEU A 100 7.11 -1.25 5.13
CA LEU A 100 8.27 -1.00 4.27
C LEU A 100 9.00 -2.30 3.90
N LEU A 101 9.11 -3.25 4.83
CA LEU A 101 9.78 -4.53 4.59
C LEU A 101 9.03 -5.48 3.65
N VAL A 102 7.79 -5.17 3.26
CA VAL A 102 7.04 -6.00 2.30
C VAL A 102 7.67 -5.91 0.92
N LYS A 103 7.98 -4.69 0.46
CA LYS A 103 8.47 -4.45 -0.89
C LYS A 103 9.18 -3.09 -1.01
N GLU A 104 10.06 -2.98 -1.99
CA GLU A 104 10.84 -1.78 -2.24
C GLU A 104 9.99 -0.53 -2.58
N ASP A 105 8.82 -0.72 -3.21
CA ASP A 105 7.91 0.37 -3.58
C ASP A 105 6.90 0.74 -2.46
N ALA A 106 6.93 0.03 -1.33
CA ALA A 106 6.02 0.28 -0.20
C ALA A 106 6.18 1.68 0.41
N PHE A 107 7.33 2.34 0.20
CA PHE A 107 7.55 3.72 0.64
C PHE A 107 6.48 4.69 0.08
N ILE A 108 5.95 4.43 -1.13
CA ILE A 108 4.91 5.26 -1.76
C ILE A 108 3.62 5.23 -0.92
N TYR A 109 3.22 4.05 -0.44
CA TYR A 109 2.04 3.90 0.43
C TYR A 109 2.24 4.62 1.75
N VAL A 110 3.43 4.50 2.37
CA VAL A 110 3.77 5.15 3.63
C VAL A 110 3.74 6.67 3.47
N PHE A 111 4.36 7.23 2.43
CA PHE A 111 4.28 8.67 2.13
C PHE A 111 2.84 9.14 1.95
N SER A 112 2.04 8.39 1.20
CA SER A 112 0.63 8.72 0.94
C SER A 112 -0.18 8.76 2.24
N ILE A 113 0.06 7.81 3.15
CA ILE A 113 -0.56 7.79 4.49
C ILE A 113 -0.14 9.02 5.28
N GLY A 114 1.14 9.36 5.28
CA GLY A 114 1.67 10.55 5.97
C GLY A 114 1.00 11.83 5.47
N ILE A 115 0.93 12.04 4.16
CA ILE A 115 0.26 13.18 3.53
C ILE A 115 -1.22 13.21 3.96
N PHE A 116 -1.92 12.09 3.84
CA PHE A 116 -3.33 11.99 4.19
C PHE A 116 -3.58 12.45 5.63
N PHE A 117 -2.87 11.89 6.62
CA PHE A 117 -3.11 12.25 8.02
C PHE A 117 -2.64 13.65 8.40
N LEU A 118 -1.65 14.23 7.72
CA LEU A 118 -1.22 15.60 7.98
C LEU A 118 -2.17 16.64 7.35
N THR A 119 -2.82 16.31 6.24
CA THR A 119 -3.77 17.22 5.56
C THR A 119 -5.17 17.12 6.13
N GLN A 120 -5.61 15.95 6.60
CA GLN A 120 -6.96 15.73 7.12
C GLN A 120 -7.13 16.28 8.55
N LYS A 121 -7.81 17.42 8.66
CA LYS A 121 -8.12 18.06 9.95
C LYS A 121 -9.08 17.24 10.83
N ARG A 122 -9.84 16.33 10.23
CA ARG A 122 -10.88 15.53 10.91
C ARG A 122 -10.32 14.69 12.07
N PHE A 123 -9.08 14.23 11.99
CA PHE A 123 -8.49 13.34 12.99
C PHE A 123 -7.90 14.07 14.20
N ASN A 124 -7.86 15.41 14.22
CA ASN A 124 -7.40 16.25 15.36
C ASN A 124 -6.15 15.72 16.07
N LEU A 125 -5.17 15.23 15.30
CA LEU A 125 -3.95 14.66 15.86
C LEU A 125 -3.17 15.70 16.68
N THR A 126 -2.59 15.27 17.80
CA THR A 126 -1.73 16.12 18.62
C THR A 126 -0.48 16.55 17.85
N ASN A 127 0.05 17.75 18.16
CA ASN A 127 1.29 18.24 17.53
C ASN A 127 2.46 17.27 17.74
N LYS A 128 2.47 16.53 18.85
CA LYS A 128 3.46 15.51 19.15
C LYS A 128 3.37 14.31 18.18
N THR A 129 2.15 13.88 17.85
CA THR A 129 1.91 12.83 16.86
C THR A 129 2.22 13.30 15.46
N LYS A 130 1.85 14.53 15.09
CA LYS A 130 2.21 15.10 13.77
C LYS A 130 3.73 15.14 13.55
N LYS A 131 4.52 15.58 14.55
CA LYS A 131 5.97 15.52 14.48
C LYS A 131 6.51 14.10 14.36
N TRP A 132 5.86 13.13 15.05
CA TRP A 132 6.22 11.72 14.96
C TRP A 132 5.93 11.16 13.56
N LEU A 133 4.79 11.52 12.95
CA LEU A 133 4.47 11.14 11.58
C LEU A 133 5.49 11.67 10.55
N VAL A 134 6.01 12.88 10.74
CA VAL A 134 7.08 13.38 9.86
C VAL A 134 8.31 12.45 9.90
N ILE A 135 8.63 11.91 11.06
CA ILE A 135 9.75 10.99 11.19
C ILE A 135 9.42 9.63 10.58
N THR A 136 8.26 9.04 10.94
CA THR A 136 7.92 7.66 10.55
C THR A 136 7.40 7.54 9.11
N GLU A 137 6.65 8.54 8.62
CA GLU A 137 6.00 8.45 7.31
C GLU A 137 6.74 9.23 6.21
N PHE A 138 7.80 10.01 6.56
CA PHE A 138 8.61 10.72 5.57
C PHE A 138 10.10 10.41 5.70
N LEU A 139 10.73 10.62 6.85
CA LEU A 139 12.18 10.39 6.98
C LEU A 139 12.53 8.90 6.90
N LEU A 140 11.81 8.06 7.62
CA LEU A 140 12.06 6.62 7.64
C LEU A 140 11.89 5.96 6.26
N PRO A 141 10.79 6.18 5.51
CA PRO A 141 10.66 5.62 4.17
C PRO A 141 11.67 6.18 3.17
N LEU A 142 12.10 7.44 3.31
CA LEU A 142 13.16 8.00 2.49
C LEU A 142 14.50 7.27 2.72
N LEU A 143 14.86 7.06 3.98
CA LEU A 143 16.05 6.30 4.36
C LEU A 143 15.96 4.85 3.87
N TYR A 144 14.80 4.23 4.05
CA TYR A 144 14.54 2.88 3.55
C TYR A 144 14.71 2.80 2.02
N PHE A 145 14.10 3.72 1.28
CA PHE A 145 14.18 3.74 -0.18
C PHE A 145 15.62 3.91 -0.67
N THR A 146 16.38 4.84 -0.07
CA THR A 146 17.78 5.03 -0.43
C THR A 146 18.63 3.79 -0.15
N LEU A 147 18.40 3.14 1.01
CA LEU A 147 19.06 1.89 1.35
C LEU A 147 18.66 0.75 0.40
N ALA A 148 17.37 0.59 0.11
CA ALA A 148 16.85 -0.41 -0.80
C ALA A 148 17.44 -0.25 -2.21
N MET A 149 17.48 0.98 -2.73
CA MET A 149 18.10 1.27 -4.03
C MET A 149 19.60 0.97 -4.05
N TYR A 150 20.32 1.30 -2.98
CA TYR A 150 21.74 0.95 -2.84
C TYR A 150 21.95 -0.57 -2.84
N LEU A 151 21.17 -1.32 -2.05
CA LEU A 151 21.27 -2.78 -1.97
C LEU A 151 20.89 -3.44 -3.30
N LEU A 152 19.85 -2.97 -3.98
CA LEU A 152 19.45 -3.47 -5.29
C LEU A 152 20.52 -3.19 -6.37
N SER A 153 21.18 -2.05 -6.31
CA SER A 153 22.26 -1.73 -7.25
C SER A 153 23.53 -2.56 -6.99
N ALA A 154 23.80 -2.91 -5.73
CA ALA A 154 24.99 -3.65 -5.33
C ALA A 154 24.84 -5.19 -5.48
N PHE A 155 23.64 -5.72 -5.21
CA PHE A 155 23.40 -7.17 -5.09
C PHE A 155 22.24 -7.67 -5.94
N GLY A 156 21.46 -6.80 -6.58
CA GLY A 156 20.26 -7.15 -7.33
C GLY A 156 20.47 -7.17 -8.83
N GLU A 157 19.54 -7.81 -9.54
CA GLU A 157 19.52 -7.88 -11.01
C GLU A 157 18.88 -6.64 -11.67
N GLY A 158 18.76 -5.51 -10.97
CA GLY A 158 18.28 -4.23 -11.51
C GLY A 158 16.78 -4.17 -11.88
N GLY A 159 15.98 -5.15 -11.46
CA GLY A 159 14.58 -5.32 -11.89
C GLY A 159 13.62 -4.17 -11.52
N MET A 160 13.98 -3.26 -10.61
CA MET A 160 13.10 -2.13 -10.28
C MET A 160 13.09 -1.07 -11.38
N VAL A 161 14.21 -0.83 -12.04
CA VAL A 161 14.34 0.20 -13.08
C VAL A 161 13.50 -0.17 -14.31
N SER A 162 13.50 -1.45 -14.70
CA SER A 162 12.77 -1.94 -15.88
C SER A 162 11.23 -1.74 -15.79
N ARG A 163 10.67 -1.64 -14.59
CA ARG A 163 9.23 -1.35 -14.43
C ARG A 163 8.84 0.07 -14.87
N PHE A 164 9.82 0.96 -14.92
CA PHE A 164 9.63 2.36 -15.32
C PHE A 164 10.15 2.66 -16.72
N ASP A 165 10.62 1.64 -17.46
CA ASP A 165 11.14 1.78 -18.84
C ASP A 165 10.13 2.44 -19.79
N ALA A 166 8.82 2.28 -19.50
CA ALA A 166 7.76 2.95 -20.25
C ALA A 166 7.81 4.49 -20.16
N PHE A 167 8.54 5.04 -19.20
CA PHE A 167 8.75 6.49 -19.01
C PHE A 167 10.14 6.95 -19.44
N LEU A 168 10.96 6.06 -20.00
CA LEU A 168 12.24 6.39 -20.61
C LEU A 168 12.06 6.66 -22.10
N LEU A 169 12.79 7.64 -22.61
CA LEU A 169 12.93 7.85 -24.04
C LEU A 169 13.98 6.90 -24.59
N LYS A 170 14.04 6.77 -25.92
CA LYS A 170 14.94 5.84 -26.58
C LYS A 170 16.39 6.08 -26.13
N ASP A 171 17.09 5.00 -25.77
CA ASP A 171 18.50 5.00 -25.32
C ASP A 171 18.79 5.66 -23.95
N GLU A 172 17.78 5.88 -23.12
CA GLU A 172 17.94 6.40 -21.76
C GLU A 172 17.81 5.29 -20.71
N ASN A 173 18.53 5.44 -19.60
CA ASN A 173 18.52 4.51 -18.48
C ASN A 173 18.51 5.24 -17.13
N GLY A 174 17.96 4.58 -16.12
CA GLY A 174 18.02 5.01 -14.72
C GLY A 174 16.80 5.76 -14.21
N VAL A 175 16.53 5.59 -12.91
CA VAL A 175 15.34 6.14 -12.22
C VAL A 175 15.33 7.68 -12.23
N LEU A 176 16.50 8.32 -12.11
CA LEU A 176 16.60 9.79 -12.17
C LEU A 176 16.15 10.33 -13.53
N THR A 177 16.43 9.61 -14.61
CA THR A 177 15.97 9.97 -15.95
C THR A 177 14.46 9.87 -16.08
N VAL A 178 13.83 8.88 -15.44
CA VAL A 178 12.36 8.78 -15.36
C VAL A 178 11.77 10.02 -14.71
N PHE A 179 12.31 10.47 -13.56
CA PHE A 179 11.84 11.68 -12.90
C PHE A 179 12.05 12.93 -13.77
N LYS A 180 13.19 13.04 -14.42
CA LYS A 180 13.48 14.11 -15.37
C LYS A 180 12.44 14.15 -16.49
N ASN A 181 12.13 12.99 -17.12
CA ASN A 181 11.17 12.88 -18.21
C ASN A 181 9.74 13.20 -17.75
N LEU A 182 9.33 12.80 -16.54
CA LEU A 182 8.04 13.17 -15.98
C LEU A 182 7.86 14.69 -15.83
N ILE A 183 8.94 15.41 -15.52
CA ILE A 183 8.92 16.87 -15.35
C ILE A 183 9.05 17.58 -16.69
N LEU A 184 9.96 17.14 -17.57
CA LEU A 184 10.25 17.82 -18.83
C LEU A 184 9.24 17.49 -19.94
N HIS A 185 8.63 16.30 -19.90
CA HIS A 185 7.68 15.81 -20.91
C HIS A 185 6.32 15.43 -20.26
N PRO A 186 5.59 16.39 -19.64
CA PRO A 186 4.35 16.08 -18.93
C PRO A 186 3.27 15.49 -19.84
N SER A 187 3.21 15.90 -21.12
CA SER A 187 2.26 15.33 -22.09
C SER A 187 2.47 13.82 -22.31
N PHE A 188 3.73 13.38 -22.36
CA PHE A 188 4.08 11.97 -22.45
C PHE A 188 3.67 11.20 -21.20
N ALA A 189 3.95 11.74 -20.01
CA ALA A 189 3.53 11.15 -18.74
C ALA A 189 2.00 11.04 -18.64
N ILE A 190 1.27 12.10 -19.01
CA ILE A 190 -0.19 12.16 -19.01
C ILE A 190 -0.77 11.12 -19.97
N SER A 191 -0.26 11.00 -21.19
CA SER A 191 -0.75 10.02 -22.17
C SER A 191 -0.62 8.58 -21.65
N HIS A 192 0.46 8.26 -20.89
CA HIS A 192 0.66 6.96 -20.26
C HIS A 192 -0.27 6.71 -19.06
N LEU A 193 -0.67 7.76 -18.33
CA LEU A 193 -1.64 7.65 -17.23
C LEU A 193 -3.06 7.42 -17.74
N PHE A 194 -3.46 8.09 -18.82
CA PHE A 194 -4.81 8.04 -19.37
C PHE A 194 -5.03 6.95 -20.44
N MET A 195 -4.23 5.89 -20.42
CA MET A 195 -4.48 4.72 -21.27
C MET A 195 -5.83 4.06 -20.92
N ALA A 196 -6.60 3.66 -21.92
CA ALA A 196 -7.92 3.06 -21.76
C ALA A 196 -7.93 1.88 -20.76
N LYS A 197 -6.90 1.03 -20.75
CA LYS A 197 -6.75 -0.08 -19.78
C LYS A 197 -6.64 0.41 -18.34
N LYS A 198 -5.90 1.50 -18.09
CA LYS A 198 -5.72 2.08 -16.75
C LYS A 198 -6.98 2.78 -16.27
N LEU A 199 -7.67 3.47 -17.17
CA LEU A 199 -8.98 4.09 -16.87
C LEU A 199 -10.04 3.04 -16.57
N GLY A 200 -10.08 1.93 -17.32
CA GLY A 200 -10.96 0.79 -17.03
C GLY A 200 -10.69 0.18 -15.66
N TYR A 201 -9.41 0.02 -15.28
CA TYR A 201 -9.05 -0.45 -13.95
C TYR A 201 -9.49 0.52 -12.85
N LEU A 202 -9.25 1.83 -13.04
CA LEU A 202 -9.70 2.87 -12.10
C LEU A 202 -11.23 2.86 -11.95
N PHE A 203 -11.97 2.71 -13.05
CA PHE A 203 -13.42 2.57 -13.03
C PHE A 203 -13.86 1.35 -12.21
N LEU A 204 -13.26 0.18 -12.45
CA LEU A 204 -13.57 -1.04 -11.71
C LEU A 204 -13.25 -0.93 -10.22
N MET A 205 -12.25 -0.14 -9.83
CA MET A 205 -11.97 0.12 -8.42
C MET A 205 -12.96 1.09 -7.78
N LEU A 206 -13.43 2.10 -8.51
CA LEU A 206 -14.30 3.14 -7.97
C LEU A 206 -15.79 2.76 -8.04
N ALA A 207 -16.19 1.94 -9.01
CA ALA A 207 -17.58 1.53 -9.19
C ALA A 207 -18.20 0.86 -7.94
N PRO A 208 -17.54 -0.09 -7.25
CA PRO A 208 -18.06 -0.66 -6.01
C PRO A 208 -18.22 0.36 -4.87
N MET A 209 -17.49 1.48 -4.95
CA MET A 209 -17.56 2.60 -4.00
C MET A 209 -18.58 3.65 -4.42
N CYS A 210 -19.35 3.43 -5.48
CA CYS A 210 -20.26 4.42 -6.06
C CYS A 210 -19.58 5.77 -6.31
N PHE A 211 -18.29 5.77 -6.62
CA PHE A 211 -17.45 6.97 -6.86
C PHE A 211 -17.38 7.95 -5.68
N LEU A 212 -17.78 7.53 -4.48
CA LEU A 212 -17.77 8.38 -3.28
C LEU A 212 -16.41 9.05 -2.98
N PRO A 213 -15.24 8.40 -3.19
CA PRO A 213 -13.95 9.05 -2.96
C PRO A 213 -13.69 10.27 -3.84
N LEU A 214 -14.40 10.42 -4.96
CA LEU A 214 -14.26 11.58 -5.86
C LEU A 214 -15.15 12.77 -5.46
N LEU A 215 -16.05 12.58 -4.50
CA LEU A 215 -17.02 13.59 -4.04
C LEU A 215 -16.58 14.31 -2.76
N GLN A 216 -15.38 14.01 -2.23
CA GLN A 216 -14.86 14.59 -0.98
C GLN A 216 -13.80 15.66 -1.21
#